data_5db46c530c0cce0453cd20586adfef59
#
_entry.id   5db46c530c0cce0453cd20586adfef59
#
_cell.length_a   1.000
_cell.length_b   1.000
_cell.length_c   1.000
_cell.angle_alpha   90.00
_cell.angle_beta   90.00
_cell.angle_gamma   90.00
#
_symmetry.space_group_name_H-M   'P 1'
#
loop_
_entity.id
_entity.type
_entity.pdbx_description
1 polymer ?
#
loop_
_entity_poly.entity_id
_entity_poly.type
_entity_poly.pdbx_seq_one_letter_code
_entity_poly.pdbx_strand_id
1 'polypeptide(L)'
;MENKQRIAAAIAAQTGLEADQLRDWLETPPDPAMGDYAFPCFRLAKTMRKAPPAIAAELAGSIGHIDGIASMEAKGGYLNFFADKTAFVRDTLDRVLSAGDSYGDSDLGGGRNVCVEYSSINIAKPFHIGHLPSTAIGNSLYRIYKALGYNAIGINHLGDWGTQFGKMIVAYKKWGDKPVPQCTVRELVKLYVRFHEEAEKHPEMNDEARAWFKKIESGDKEAVTLWQQFKDLTLKEVGKVYDRLGVRFDSYAGESFYEDKMGAVIDELRQKGLLTVDKGATLVDLSAYDMPPCIILRSDGATLYATRDLAAAIYRKKTYDFVK
;
A
#
# COMPACT_ATOMS: atom_id res chain seq x y z
N MET A 1 -25.05 -7.77 -8.76
CA MET A 1 -24.70 -7.50 -10.17
C MET A 1 -25.52 -8.36 -11.15
N GLU A 2 -25.75 -9.61 -10.83
CA GLU A 2 -26.43 -10.55 -11.73
C GLU A 2 -27.86 -10.14 -12.10
N ASN A 3 -28.69 -9.69 -11.15
CA ASN A 3 -30.05 -9.24 -11.43
C ASN A 3 -30.10 -7.99 -12.34
N LYS A 4 -29.21 -7.02 -12.16
CA LYS A 4 -29.11 -5.86 -13.07
C LYS A 4 -28.80 -6.30 -14.51
N GLN A 5 -27.97 -7.31 -14.67
CA GLN A 5 -27.59 -7.85 -15.97
C GLN A 5 -28.75 -8.61 -16.65
N ARG A 6 -29.49 -9.41 -15.87
CA ARG A 6 -30.70 -10.10 -16.35
C ARG A 6 -31.81 -9.14 -16.75
N ILE A 7 -32.06 -8.10 -15.93
CA ILE A 7 -33.01 -7.04 -16.24
C ILE A 7 -32.60 -6.29 -17.51
N ALA A 8 -31.34 -5.89 -17.61
CA ALA A 8 -30.82 -5.19 -18.78
C ALA A 8 -30.95 -6.02 -20.07
N ALA A 9 -30.63 -7.32 -20.01
CA ALA A 9 -30.81 -8.25 -21.12
C ALA A 9 -32.28 -8.38 -21.54
N ALA A 10 -33.22 -8.45 -20.59
CA ALA A 10 -34.65 -8.53 -20.86
C ALA A 10 -35.17 -7.24 -21.54
N ILE A 11 -34.71 -6.06 -21.10
CA ILE A 11 -35.05 -4.80 -21.74
C ILE A 11 -34.38 -4.70 -23.13
N ALA A 12 -33.13 -5.14 -23.28
CA ALA A 12 -32.42 -5.15 -24.55
C ALA A 12 -33.19 -5.96 -25.63
N ALA A 13 -33.70 -7.12 -25.24
CA ALA A 13 -34.51 -7.96 -26.14
C ALA A 13 -35.78 -7.29 -26.66
N GLN A 14 -36.33 -6.31 -25.93
CA GLN A 14 -37.53 -5.55 -26.34
C GLN A 14 -37.19 -4.23 -27.09
N THR A 15 -35.98 -3.69 -26.87
CA THR A 15 -35.61 -2.37 -27.37
C THR A 15 -34.59 -2.38 -28.48
N GLY A 16 -33.85 -3.49 -28.63
CA GLY A 16 -32.73 -3.60 -29.56
C GLY A 16 -31.48 -2.77 -29.15
N LEU A 17 -31.44 -2.25 -27.93
CA LEU A 17 -30.28 -1.52 -27.40
C LEU A 17 -29.30 -2.43 -26.72
N GLU A 18 -28.06 -1.96 -26.56
CA GLU A 18 -26.99 -2.70 -25.91
C GLU A 18 -27.27 -2.89 -24.41
N ALA A 19 -27.17 -4.15 -23.94
CA ALA A 19 -27.48 -4.52 -22.56
C ALA A 19 -26.60 -3.80 -21.53
N ASP A 20 -25.32 -3.59 -21.81
CA ASP A 20 -24.41 -2.89 -20.91
C ASP A 20 -24.83 -1.44 -20.69
N GLN A 21 -25.25 -0.74 -21.73
CA GLN A 21 -25.79 0.62 -21.62
C GLN A 21 -27.06 0.66 -20.75
N LEU A 22 -27.97 -0.30 -20.96
CA LEU A 22 -29.21 -0.41 -20.20
C LEU A 22 -28.96 -0.75 -18.73
N ARG A 23 -27.97 -1.62 -18.46
CA ARG A 23 -27.53 -1.95 -17.10
C ARG A 23 -27.05 -0.71 -16.35
N ASP A 24 -26.27 0.15 -17.00
CA ASP A 24 -25.72 1.37 -16.38
C ASP A 24 -26.82 2.43 -16.12
N TRP A 25 -28.00 2.29 -16.75
CA TRP A 25 -29.16 3.14 -16.50
C TRP A 25 -30.04 2.65 -15.36
N LEU A 26 -29.86 1.42 -14.87
CA LEU A 26 -30.63 0.88 -13.75
C LEU A 26 -30.21 1.56 -12.44
N GLU A 27 -31.19 2.14 -11.78
CA GLU A 27 -31.08 2.85 -10.52
C GLU A 27 -31.58 1.99 -9.36
N THR A 28 -31.21 2.32 -8.14
CA THR A 28 -31.82 1.80 -6.92
C THR A 28 -32.79 2.87 -6.42
N PRO A 29 -34.10 2.57 -6.31
CA PRO A 29 -35.06 3.52 -5.78
C PRO A 29 -34.72 3.95 -4.37
N PRO A 30 -34.94 5.23 -3.99
CA PRO A 30 -34.73 5.70 -2.62
C PRO A 30 -35.75 5.13 -1.62
N ASP A 31 -36.95 4.79 -2.10
CA ASP A 31 -38.00 4.13 -1.33
C ASP A 31 -38.07 2.63 -1.68
N PRO A 32 -37.83 1.73 -0.72
CA PRO A 32 -37.95 0.27 -0.94
C PRO A 32 -39.33 -0.19 -1.42
N ALA A 33 -40.39 0.58 -1.16
CA ALA A 33 -41.73 0.32 -1.69
C ALA A 33 -41.82 0.47 -3.21
N MET A 34 -40.84 1.12 -3.82
CA MET A 34 -40.73 1.28 -5.28
C MET A 34 -39.91 0.19 -5.97
N GLY A 35 -39.52 -0.84 -5.24
CA GLY A 35 -38.75 -1.97 -5.75
C GLY A 35 -37.26 -1.93 -5.40
N ASP A 36 -36.54 -2.95 -5.82
CA ASP A 36 -35.10 -3.09 -5.60
C ASP A 36 -34.29 -2.47 -6.75
N TYR A 37 -34.87 -2.39 -7.95
CA TYR A 37 -34.29 -1.76 -9.13
C TYR A 37 -35.36 -0.95 -9.86
N ALA A 38 -34.96 0.17 -10.46
CA ALA A 38 -35.82 1.01 -11.30
C ALA A 38 -35.15 1.33 -12.63
N PHE A 39 -35.88 1.18 -13.72
CA PHE A 39 -35.44 1.59 -15.04
C PHE A 39 -36.16 2.88 -15.48
N PRO A 40 -35.40 3.98 -15.73
CA PRO A 40 -35.98 5.26 -16.13
C PRO A 40 -36.38 5.25 -17.61
N CYS A 41 -37.64 4.99 -17.93
CA CYS A 41 -38.14 4.86 -19.30
C CYS A 41 -38.07 6.18 -20.09
N PHE A 42 -37.91 7.34 -19.44
CA PHE A 42 -37.67 8.60 -20.14
C PHE A 42 -36.39 8.60 -20.96
N ARG A 43 -35.38 7.76 -20.65
CA ARG A 43 -34.20 7.58 -21.49
C ARG A 43 -34.52 6.93 -22.84
N LEU A 44 -35.62 6.20 -22.94
CA LEU A 44 -36.09 5.58 -24.18
C LEU A 44 -37.10 6.43 -24.96
N ALA A 45 -37.59 7.53 -24.37
CA ALA A 45 -38.68 8.31 -24.94
C ALA A 45 -38.37 8.81 -26.38
N LYS A 46 -37.14 9.24 -26.63
CA LYS A 46 -36.72 9.73 -27.97
C LYS A 46 -36.59 8.58 -28.98
N THR A 47 -36.04 7.44 -28.54
CA THR A 47 -35.81 6.27 -29.39
C THR A 47 -37.13 5.59 -29.77
N MET A 48 -37.99 5.36 -28.77
CA MET A 48 -39.30 4.71 -28.99
C MET A 48 -40.41 5.67 -29.45
N ARG A 49 -40.16 6.99 -29.41
CA ARG A 49 -41.12 8.03 -29.76
C ARG A 49 -42.45 7.91 -29.00
N LYS A 50 -42.39 7.55 -27.72
CA LYS A 50 -43.52 7.34 -26.82
C LYS A 50 -43.33 8.10 -25.50
N ALA A 51 -44.42 8.36 -24.81
CA ALA A 51 -44.34 8.92 -23.44
C ALA A 51 -43.76 7.89 -22.47
N PRO A 52 -42.91 8.31 -21.50
CA PRO A 52 -42.28 7.40 -20.58
C PRO A 52 -43.21 6.44 -19.81
N PRO A 53 -44.41 6.87 -19.34
CA PRO A 53 -45.36 5.95 -18.71
C PRO A 53 -45.90 4.87 -19.69
N ALA A 54 -46.08 5.20 -20.96
CA ALA A 54 -46.51 4.24 -21.96
C ALA A 54 -45.43 3.24 -22.30
N ILE A 55 -44.17 3.68 -22.33
CA ILE A 55 -42.99 2.76 -22.48
C ILE A 55 -42.88 1.83 -21.29
N ALA A 56 -43.02 2.32 -20.06
CA ALA A 56 -42.97 1.50 -18.87
C ALA A 56 -44.07 0.42 -18.86
N ALA A 57 -45.29 0.78 -19.22
CA ALA A 57 -46.41 -0.13 -19.31
C ALA A 57 -46.22 -1.19 -20.42
N GLU A 58 -45.70 -0.78 -21.58
CA GLU A 58 -45.39 -1.68 -22.69
C GLU A 58 -44.32 -2.70 -22.34
N LEU A 59 -43.23 -2.24 -21.74
CA LEU A 59 -42.16 -3.12 -21.27
C LEU A 59 -42.62 -4.07 -20.16
N ALA A 60 -43.42 -3.56 -19.20
CA ALA A 60 -44.03 -4.42 -18.18
C ALA A 60 -44.91 -5.53 -18.74
N GLY A 61 -45.59 -5.26 -19.84
CA GLY A 61 -46.46 -6.23 -20.51
C GLY A 61 -45.73 -7.18 -21.47
N SER A 62 -44.59 -6.76 -22.01
CA SER A 62 -43.83 -7.53 -23.02
C SER A 62 -42.66 -8.33 -22.44
N ILE A 63 -42.08 -7.88 -21.35
CA ILE A 63 -41.04 -8.64 -20.65
C ILE A 63 -41.66 -9.78 -19.88
N GLY A 64 -41.26 -10.99 -20.21
CA GLY A 64 -41.68 -12.20 -19.51
C GLY A 64 -40.99 -12.36 -18.14
N HIS A 65 -40.98 -13.61 -17.66
CA HIS A 65 -40.28 -13.94 -16.41
C HIS A 65 -38.78 -13.65 -16.50
N ILE A 66 -38.25 -13.06 -15.46
CA ILE A 66 -36.80 -12.82 -15.27
C ILE A 66 -36.36 -13.59 -14.02
N ASP A 67 -35.41 -14.50 -14.17
CA ASP A 67 -34.86 -15.25 -13.03
C ASP A 67 -34.34 -14.30 -11.95
N GLY A 68 -34.74 -14.50 -10.69
CA GLY A 68 -34.37 -13.69 -9.55
C GLY A 68 -35.20 -12.40 -9.38
N ILE A 69 -36.23 -12.15 -10.23
CA ILE A 69 -37.19 -11.06 -10.12
C ILE A 69 -38.59 -11.65 -9.86
N ALA A 70 -39.19 -11.24 -8.75
CA ALA A 70 -40.52 -11.72 -8.33
C ALA A 70 -41.64 -11.02 -9.09
N SER A 71 -41.52 -9.72 -9.34
CA SER A 71 -42.54 -8.91 -10.05
C SER A 71 -41.95 -7.64 -10.65
N MET A 72 -42.72 -7.05 -11.58
CA MET A 72 -42.42 -5.77 -12.21
C MET A 72 -43.65 -4.87 -12.12
N GLU A 73 -43.45 -3.56 -11.94
CA GLU A 73 -44.52 -2.56 -11.88
C GLU A 73 -44.11 -1.32 -12.64
N ALA A 74 -44.98 -0.89 -13.55
CA ALA A 74 -44.84 0.40 -14.23
C ALA A 74 -45.46 1.52 -13.39
N LYS A 75 -44.67 2.52 -13.03
CA LYS A 75 -45.14 3.65 -12.18
C LYS A 75 -44.48 4.95 -12.61
N GLY A 76 -45.28 5.90 -13.04
CA GLY A 76 -44.85 7.29 -13.31
C GLY A 76 -43.73 7.45 -14.35
N GLY A 77 -43.51 6.53 -15.26
CA GLY A 77 -42.41 6.55 -16.23
C GLY A 77 -41.18 5.79 -15.84
N TYR A 78 -41.25 5.06 -14.74
CA TYR A 78 -40.28 4.06 -14.34
C TYR A 78 -40.86 2.64 -14.48
N LEU A 79 -40.01 1.71 -14.85
CA LEU A 79 -40.28 0.28 -14.70
C LEU A 79 -39.51 -0.22 -13.48
N ASN A 80 -40.25 -0.56 -12.44
CA ASN A 80 -39.70 -1.00 -11.15
C ASN A 80 -39.67 -2.53 -11.10
N PHE A 81 -38.60 -3.08 -10.52
CA PHE A 81 -38.39 -4.53 -10.40
C PHE A 81 -38.21 -4.89 -8.93
N PHE A 82 -38.93 -5.93 -8.50
CA PHE A 82 -38.87 -6.46 -7.15
C PHE A 82 -38.14 -7.79 -7.22
N ALA A 83 -37.01 -7.88 -6.50
CA ALA A 83 -36.21 -9.10 -6.45
C ALA A 83 -36.95 -10.22 -5.70
N ASP A 84 -36.79 -11.45 -6.17
CA ASP A 84 -37.15 -12.61 -5.37
C ASP A 84 -36.16 -12.74 -4.21
N LYS A 85 -36.59 -12.33 -3.02
CA LYS A 85 -35.76 -12.30 -1.82
C LYS A 85 -35.30 -13.70 -1.41
N THR A 86 -36.11 -14.70 -1.62
CA THR A 86 -35.77 -16.10 -1.29
C THR A 86 -34.67 -16.62 -2.22
N ALA A 87 -34.84 -16.42 -3.53
CA ALA A 87 -33.80 -16.74 -4.51
C ALA A 87 -32.51 -15.96 -4.26
N PHE A 88 -32.64 -14.66 -4.01
CA PHE A 88 -31.47 -13.81 -3.73
C PHE A 88 -30.67 -14.26 -2.50
N VAL A 89 -31.35 -14.60 -1.40
CA VAL A 89 -30.69 -15.09 -0.18
C VAL A 89 -30.02 -16.43 -0.44
N ARG A 90 -30.71 -17.37 -1.11
CA ARG A 90 -30.14 -18.66 -1.46
C ARG A 90 -28.88 -18.51 -2.31
N ASP A 91 -28.98 -17.80 -3.42
CA ASP A 91 -27.86 -17.59 -4.36
C ASP A 91 -26.67 -16.90 -3.67
N THR A 92 -26.96 -15.97 -2.74
CA THR A 92 -25.91 -15.28 -1.98
C THR A 92 -25.21 -16.24 -1.02
N LEU A 93 -25.98 -17.04 -0.28
CA LEU A 93 -25.42 -18.01 0.67
C LEU A 93 -24.62 -19.09 -0.07
N ASP A 94 -25.12 -19.58 -1.19
CA ASP A 94 -24.42 -20.59 -1.99
C ASP A 94 -23.09 -20.05 -2.51
N ARG A 95 -23.05 -18.80 -2.96
CA ARG A 95 -21.79 -18.13 -3.37
C ARG A 95 -20.83 -17.92 -2.22
N VAL A 96 -21.32 -17.46 -1.06
CA VAL A 96 -20.49 -17.28 0.14
C VAL A 96 -19.88 -18.61 0.55
N LEU A 97 -20.69 -19.66 0.65
CA LEU A 97 -20.24 -21.00 1.06
C LEU A 97 -19.26 -21.61 0.05
N SER A 98 -19.52 -21.43 -1.25
CA SER A 98 -18.67 -21.98 -2.31
C SER A 98 -17.33 -21.24 -2.44
N ALA A 99 -17.32 -19.92 -2.27
CA ALA A 99 -16.12 -19.09 -2.38
C ALA A 99 -15.27 -19.09 -1.09
N GLY A 100 -15.90 -19.35 0.07
CA GLY A 100 -15.21 -19.32 1.36
C GLY A 100 -14.47 -18.01 1.59
N ASP A 101 -13.18 -18.10 1.94
CA ASP A 101 -12.34 -16.95 2.26
C ASP A 101 -12.09 -16.01 1.06
N SER A 102 -12.34 -16.47 -0.18
CA SER A 102 -12.20 -15.65 -1.40
C SER A 102 -13.50 -14.95 -1.81
N TYR A 103 -14.56 -15.03 -1.00
CA TYR A 103 -15.80 -14.29 -1.28
C TYR A 103 -15.57 -12.77 -1.24
N GLY A 104 -15.84 -12.12 -2.36
CA GLY A 104 -15.59 -10.68 -2.54
C GLY A 104 -14.30 -10.36 -3.29
N ASP A 105 -13.43 -11.32 -3.51
CA ASP A 105 -12.25 -11.15 -4.36
C ASP A 105 -12.64 -10.92 -5.82
N SER A 106 -11.74 -10.29 -6.55
CA SER A 106 -11.89 -10.03 -7.99
C SER A 106 -10.57 -10.22 -8.72
N ASP A 107 -10.61 -10.29 -10.04
CA ASP A 107 -9.42 -10.40 -10.91
C ASP A 107 -9.07 -9.06 -11.61
N LEU A 108 -9.46 -7.93 -11.03
CA LEU A 108 -9.17 -6.60 -11.57
C LEU A 108 -7.67 -6.36 -11.75
N GLY A 109 -6.88 -6.91 -10.85
CA GLY A 109 -5.42 -6.84 -10.85
C GLY A 109 -4.76 -7.62 -11.98
N GLY A 110 -5.36 -8.71 -12.43
CA GLY A 110 -4.80 -9.60 -13.44
C GLY A 110 -3.39 -10.09 -13.11
N GLY A 111 -3.10 -10.33 -11.82
CA GLY A 111 -1.80 -10.78 -11.35
C GLY A 111 -0.66 -9.75 -11.44
N ARG A 112 -0.92 -8.50 -11.82
CA ARG A 112 0.13 -7.46 -11.91
C ARG A 112 0.71 -7.13 -10.55
N ASN A 113 2.01 -6.86 -10.49
CA ASN A 113 2.71 -6.58 -9.24
C ASN A 113 2.42 -5.15 -8.72
N VAL A 114 2.21 -5.05 -7.40
CA VAL A 114 2.09 -3.78 -6.68
C VAL A 114 2.99 -3.83 -5.45
N CYS A 115 3.86 -2.83 -5.27
CA CYS A 115 4.68 -2.69 -4.08
C CYS A 115 3.96 -1.79 -3.07
N VAL A 116 3.77 -2.28 -1.85
CA VAL A 116 3.22 -1.50 -0.74
C VAL A 116 4.26 -1.44 0.36
N GLU A 117 4.85 -0.25 0.55
CA GLU A 117 5.76 0.01 1.66
C GLU A 117 4.99 0.52 2.87
N TYR A 118 5.20 -0.10 4.03
CA TYR A 118 4.53 0.31 5.26
C TYR A 118 5.29 -0.14 6.51
N SER A 119 4.91 0.45 7.65
CA SER A 119 5.61 0.33 8.93
C SER A 119 6.95 1.06 8.96
N SER A 120 7.95 0.59 8.23
CA SER A 120 9.26 1.23 7.97
C SER A 120 9.91 1.77 9.26
N ILE A 121 10.07 0.86 10.23
CA ILE A 121 10.56 1.19 11.56
C ILE A 121 12.07 1.40 11.59
N ASN A 122 12.52 2.24 12.51
CA ASN A 122 13.95 2.37 12.83
C ASN A 122 14.39 1.26 13.80
N ILE A 123 15.55 0.67 13.53
CA ILE A 123 16.19 -0.32 14.40
C ILE A 123 16.65 0.37 15.70
N ALA A 124 16.72 -0.42 16.78
CA ALA A 124 17.05 0.01 18.14
C ALA A 124 16.11 1.08 18.73
N LYS A 125 14.89 1.21 18.17
CA LYS A 125 13.80 2.03 18.72
C LYS A 125 12.56 1.18 18.95
N PRO A 126 11.77 1.48 20.00
CA PRO A 126 10.54 0.75 20.25
C PRO A 126 9.48 1.10 19.20
N PHE A 127 8.65 0.12 18.84
CA PHE A 127 7.42 0.41 18.13
C PHE A 127 6.50 1.25 19.02
N HIS A 128 5.95 2.32 18.52
CA HIS A 128 5.08 3.24 19.25
C HIS A 128 3.85 3.64 18.41
N ILE A 129 2.93 4.37 19.05
CA ILE A 129 1.66 4.80 18.43
C ILE A 129 1.85 5.52 17.09
N GLY A 130 2.95 6.24 16.89
CA GLY A 130 3.25 6.92 15.63
C GLY A 130 3.51 5.97 14.44
N HIS A 131 3.92 4.71 14.71
CA HIS A 131 4.10 3.70 13.65
C HIS A 131 2.78 2.97 13.32
N LEU A 132 1.82 2.96 14.26
CA LEU A 132 0.58 2.20 14.12
C LEU A 132 -0.26 2.61 12.91
N PRO A 133 -0.49 3.92 12.63
CA PRO A 133 -1.30 4.33 11.47
C PRO A 133 -0.71 3.87 10.14
N SER A 134 0.59 4.11 9.90
CA SER A 134 1.24 3.68 8.65
C SER A 134 1.22 2.16 8.49
N THR A 135 1.42 1.42 9.60
CA THR A 135 1.36 -0.05 9.61
C THR A 135 -0.05 -0.55 9.28
N ALA A 136 -1.09 0.01 9.91
CA ALA A 136 -2.47 -0.41 9.71
C ALA A 136 -2.98 -0.05 8.31
N ILE A 137 -2.74 1.18 7.85
CA ILE A 137 -3.16 1.65 6.53
C ILE A 137 -2.46 0.84 5.44
N GLY A 138 -1.14 0.68 5.54
CA GLY A 138 -0.37 -0.05 4.54
C GLY A 138 -0.76 -1.53 4.48
N ASN A 139 -0.97 -2.20 5.63
CA ASN A 139 -1.46 -3.56 5.66
C ASN A 139 -2.88 -3.69 5.07
N SER A 140 -3.74 -2.68 5.28
CA SER A 140 -5.07 -2.66 4.66
C SER A 140 -4.97 -2.55 3.15
N LEU A 141 -4.14 -1.65 2.63
CA LEU A 141 -3.88 -1.52 1.20
C LEU A 141 -3.31 -2.81 0.60
N TYR A 142 -2.32 -3.42 1.26
CA TYR A 142 -1.74 -4.69 0.86
C TYR A 142 -2.81 -5.79 0.71
N ARG A 143 -3.71 -5.90 1.69
CA ARG A 143 -4.81 -6.89 1.66
C ARG A 143 -5.84 -6.57 0.59
N ILE A 144 -6.19 -5.29 0.42
CA ILE A 144 -7.13 -4.84 -0.63
C ILE A 144 -6.58 -5.17 -2.02
N TYR A 145 -5.30 -4.86 -2.28
CA TYR A 145 -4.69 -5.21 -3.56
C TYR A 145 -4.68 -6.71 -3.81
N LYS A 146 -4.43 -7.54 -2.79
CA LYS A 146 -4.53 -9.00 -2.92
C LYS A 146 -5.95 -9.44 -3.28
N ALA A 147 -6.96 -8.94 -2.57
CA ALA A 147 -8.37 -9.24 -2.86
C ALA A 147 -8.83 -8.76 -4.25
N LEU A 148 -8.17 -7.73 -4.80
CA LEU A 148 -8.39 -7.26 -6.17
C LEU A 148 -7.63 -8.07 -7.24
N GLY A 149 -6.95 -9.15 -6.88
CA GLY A 149 -6.22 -10.02 -7.82
C GLY A 149 -4.86 -9.47 -8.26
N TYR A 150 -4.28 -8.50 -7.54
CA TYR A 150 -2.89 -8.10 -7.73
C TYR A 150 -1.94 -9.01 -6.96
N ASN A 151 -0.73 -9.19 -7.47
CA ASN A 151 0.39 -9.72 -6.70
C ASN A 151 0.98 -8.57 -5.86
N ALA A 152 0.44 -8.37 -4.66
CA ALA A 152 0.91 -7.34 -3.74
C ALA A 152 2.18 -7.81 -3.02
N ILE A 153 3.21 -6.95 -3.00
CA ILE A 153 4.49 -7.15 -2.32
C ILE A 153 4.57 -6.16 -1.16
N GLY A 154 4.47 -6.66 0.06
CA GLY A 154 4.56 -5.88 1.29
C GLY A 154 6.02 -5.66 1.68
N ILE A 155 6.45 -4.41 1.79
CA ILE A 155 7.84 -4.04 2.08
C ILE A 155 7.90 -3.30 3.42
N ASN A 156 8.73 -3.80 4.34
CA ASN A 156 9.14 -3.08 5.54
C ASN A 156 10.53 -2.50 5.30
N HIS A 157 10.59 -1.24 4.88
CA HIS A 157 11.85 -0.54 4.64
C HIS A 157 12.45 -0.09 5.97
N LEU A 158 13.32 -0.94 6.54
CA LEU A 158 13.89 -0.71 7.85
C LEU A 158 14.88 0.46 7.84
N GLY A 159 14.79 1.36 8.82
CA GLY A 159 15.83 2.34 9.12
C GLY A 159 16.99 1.67 9.88
N ASP A 160 17.77 0.87 9.19
CA ASP A 160 18.81 0.02 9.75
C ASP A 160 20.23 0.45 9.37
N TRP A 161 20.40 1.69 8.89
CA TRP A 161 21.69 2.22 8.48
C TRP A 161 21.91 3.65 8.98
N GLY A 162 23.17 4.02 9.26
CA GLY A 162 23.55 5.36 9.64
C GLY A 162 24.39 5.43 10.92
N THR A 163 24.94 6.62 11.20
CA THR A 163 25.84 6.89 12.33
C THR A 163 25.24 6.60 13.71
N GLN A 164 23.90 6.51 13.82
CA GLN A 164 23.23 6.09 15.05
C GLN A 164 23.67 4.68 15.52
N PHE A 165 24.07 3.81 14.60
CA PHE A 165 24.56 2.48 14.96
C PHE A 165 25.98 2.55 15.55
N GLY A 166 26.83 3.44 15.07
CA GLY A 166 28.10 3.70 15.71
C GLY A 166 27.93 4.22 17.15
N LYS A 167 26.99 5.15 17.37
CA LYS A 167 26.64 5.64 18.71
C LYS A 167 26.14 4.53 19.60
N MET A 168 25.29 3.64 19.07
CA MET A 168 24.78 2.48 19.83
C MET A 168 25.90 1.51 20.20
N ILE A 169 26.85 1.22 19.30
CA ILE A 169 28.00 0.38 19.58
C ILE A 169 28.86 0.98 20.70
N VAL A 170 29.19 2.29 20.62
CA VAL A 170 29.95 2.98 21.67
C VAL A 170 29.22 2.89 23.01
N ALA A 171 27.92 3.19 23.03
CA ALA A 171 27.10 3.12 24.23
C ALA A 171 27.10 1.71 24.85
N TYR A 172 26.90 0.70 24.01
CA TYR A 172 26.89 -0.66 24.44
C TYR A 172 28.27 -1.13 24.98
N LYS A 173 29.37 -0.77 24.31
CA LYS A 173 30.72 -1.14 24.75
C LYS A 173 31.12 -0.45 26.06
N LYS A 174 30.62 0.78 26.31
CA LYS A 174 30.92 1.51 27.55
C LYS A 174 30.04 1.09 28.73
N TRP A 175 28.80 0.75 28.50
CA TRP A 175 27.80 0.61 29.58
C TRP A 175 26.89 -0.64 29.45
N GLY A 176 27.08 -1.46 28.44
CA GLY A 176 26.36 -2.73 28.32
C GLY A 176 26.81 -3.71 29.41
N ASP A 177 25.86 -4.31 30.11
CA ASP A 177 26.09 -5.21 31.25
C ASP A 177 25.83 -6.68 30.91
N LYS A 178 25.29 -6.96 29.73
CA LYS A 178 24.94 -8.30 29.26
C LYS A 178 25.00 -8.40 27.73
N PRO A 179 25.06 -9.62 27.15
CA PRO A 179 25.08 -9.84 25.72
C PRO A 179 23.82 -9.22 25.04
N VAL A 180 23.98 -8.62 23.86
CA VAL A 180 22.88 -7.97 23.12
C VAL A 180 21.64 -8.88 22.95
N PRO A 181 21.76 -10.20 22.63
CA PRO A 181 20.58 -11.07 22.51
C PRO A 181 19.76 -11.25 23.81
N GLN A 182 20.34 -10.90 24.97
CA GLN A 182 19.67 -10.92 26.28
C GLN A 182 19.11 -9.55 26.68
N CYS A 183 19.41 -8.51 25.91
CA CYS A 183 18.87 -7.18 26.13
C CYS A 183 17.41 -7.08 25.64
N THR A 184 16.75 -6.01 26.03
CA THR A 184 15.48 -5.54 25.45
C THR A 184 15.74 -4.27 24.61
N VAL A 185 14.87 -3.95 23.68
CA VAL A 185 14.96 -2.68 22.91
C VAL A 185 14.92 -1.48 23.86
N ARG A 186 14.17 -1.54 24.96
CA ARG A 186 14.14 -0.47 25.96
C ARG A 186 15.48 -0.25 26.65
N GLU A 187 16.25 -1.29 26.91
CA GLU A 187 17.59 -1.17 27.46
C GLU A 187 18.55 -0.54 26.45
N LEU A 188 18.48 -0.94 25.19
CA LEU A 188 19.26 -0.28 24.13
C LEU A 188 18.94 1.20 24.00
N VAL A 189 17.66 1.58 24.09
CA VAL A 189 17.25 3.00 24.08
C VAL A 189 17.85 3.76 25.27
N LYS A 190 17.87 3.16 26.48
CA LYS A 190 18.50 3.79 27.64
C LYS A 190 20.00 4.04 27.40
N LEU A 191 20.71 3.08 26.82
CA LEU A 191 22.10 3.23 26.45
C LEU A 191 22.29 4.34 25.42
N TYR A 192 21.42 4.42 24.43
CA TYR A 192 21.43 5.45 23.40
C TYR A 192 21.16 6.86 23.95
N VAL A 193 20.21 7.00 24.86
CA VAL A 193 19.93 8.28 25.56
C VAL A 193 21.16 8.70 26.37
N ARG A 194 21.71 7.78 27.16
CA ARG A 194 22.93 8.03 27.93
C ARG A 194 24.10 8.47 27.05
N PHE A 195 24.24 7.88 25.86
CA PHE A 195 25.26 8.32 24.91
C PHE A 195 25.11 9.80 24.56
N HIS A 196 23.90 10.27 24.29
CA HIS A 196 23.66 11.67 23.95
C HIS A 196 23.97 12.62 25.12
N GLU A 197 23.53 12.26 26.33
CA GLU A 197 23.82 13.05 27.54
C GLU A 197 25.33 13.15 27.83
N GLU A 198 26.07 12.07 27.65
CA GLU A 198 27.52 12.08 27.85
C GLU A 198 28.27 12.75 26.68
N ALA A 199 27.80 12.62 25.44
CA ALA A 199 28.42 13.24 24.28
C ALA A 199 28.26 14.76 24.26
N GLU A 200 27.32 15.36 25.01
CA GLU A 200 27.28 16.82 25.25
C GLU A 200 28.46 17.31 26.10
N LYS A 201 28.91 16.48 27.04
CA LYS A 201 30.07 16.78 27.91
C LYS A 201 31.39 16.33 27.28
N HIS A 202 31.33 15.30 26.45
CA HIS A 202 32.44 14.62 25.81
C HIS A 202 32.25 14.53 24.29
N PRO A 203 32.41 15.65 23.55
CA PRO A 203 32.13 15.69 22.11
C PRO A 203 32.94 14.69 21.26
N GLU A 204 34.11 14.27 21.74
CA GLU A 204 34.98 13.25 21.13
C GLU A 204 34.29 11.89 20.98
N MET A 205 33.26 11.61 21.78
CA MET A 205 32.47 10.40 21.63
C MET A 205 31.74 10.32 20.28
N ASN A 206 31.43 11.46 19.67
CA ASN A 206 30.83 11.47 18.34
C ASN A 206 31.82 11.04 17.26
N ASP A 207 33.13 11.33 17.44
CA ASP A 207 34.19 10.87 16.54
C ASP A 207 34.38 9.35 16.68
N GLU A 208 34.38 8.83 17.93
CA GLU A 208 34.39 7.41 18.21
C GLU A 208 33.19 6.70 17.53
N ALA A 209 32.01 7.28 17.63
CA ALA A 209 30.80 6.74 16.97
C ALA A 209 30.91 6.73 15.45
N ARG A 210 31.46 7.80 14.84
CA ARG A 210 31.73 7.84 13.40
C ARG A 210 32.73 6.75 12.99
N ALA A 211 33.78 6.54 13.79
CA ALA A 211 34.77 5.50 13.54
C ALA A 211 34.15 4.09 13.61
N TRP A 212 33.25 3.83 14.56
CA TRP A 212 32.52 2.56 14.64
C TRP A 212 31.58 2.36 13.48
N PHE A 213 30.87 3.40 13.02
CA PHE A 213 30.02 3.28 11.85
C PHE A 213 30.85 3.01 10.59
N LYS A 214 32.00 3.66 10.41
CA LYS A 214 32.91 3.35 9.31
C LYS A 214 33.42 1.90 9.34
N LYS A 215 33.59 1.30 10.53
CA LYS A 215 33.88 -0.14 10.65
C LYS A 215 32.73 -1.02 10.16
N ILE A 216 31.46 -0.62 10.41
CA ILE A 216 30.31 -1.36 9.83
C ILE A 216 30.38 -1.29 8.30
N GLU A 217 30.60 -0.10 7.73
CA GLU A 217 30.71 0.10 6.28
C GLU A 217 31.85 -0.70 5.65
N SER A 218 32.97 -0.86 6.35
CA SER A 218 34.10 -1.63 5.87
C SER A 218 34.02 -3.15 6.14
N GLY A 219 32.93 -3.62 6.75
CA GLY A 219 32.72 -5.04 7.01
C GLY A 219 33.51 -5.61 8.19
N ASP A 220 33.93 -4.78 9.14
CA ASP A 220 34.58 -5.26 10.38
C ASP A 220 33.67 -6.23 11.12
N LYS A 221 34.25 -7.39 11.47
CA LYS A 221 33.45 -8.51 12.03
C LYS A 221 32.74 -8.14 13.33
N GLU A 222 33.41 -7.44 14.25
CA GLU A 222 32.80 -7.06 15.53
C GLU A 222 31.68 -6.03 15.31
N ALA A 223 31.94 -5.02 14.51
CA ALA A 223 30.97 -3.95 14.24
C ALA A 223 29.73 -4.47 13.54
N VAL A 224 29.90 -5.30 12.51
CA VAL A 224 28.79 -5.93 11.76
C VAL A 224 28.02 -6.90 12.66
N THR A 225 28.69 -7.67 13.50
CA THR A 225 28.00 -8.60 14.41
C THR A 225 27.14 -7.85 15.42
N LEU A 226 27.62 -6.77 16.02
CA LEU A 226 26.83 -5.96 16.96
C LEU A 226 25.66 -5.30 16.26
N TRP A 227 25.88 -4.71 15.08
CA TRP A 227 24.82 -4.12 14.26
C TRP A 227 23.73 -5.14 13.93
N GLN A 228 24.11 -6.35 13.49
CA GLN A 228 23.14 -7.41 13.18
C GLN A 228 22.36 -7.84 14.42
N GLN A 229 23.03 -7.98 15.58
CA GLN A 229 22.34 -8.31 16.83
C GLN A 229 21.32 -7.25 17.26
N PHE A 230 21.61 -5.95 17.08
CA PHE A 230 20.64 -4.89 17.35
C PHE A 230 19.42 -4.99 16.41
N LYS A 231 19.65 -5.32 15.13
CA LYS A 231 18.61 -5.54 14.14
C LYS A 231 17.73 -6.73 14.52
N ASP A 232 18.33 -7.88 14.82
CA ASP A 232 17.64 -9.11 15.15
C ASP A 232 16.79 -8.95 16.43
N LEU A 233 17.35 -8.32 17.45
CA LEU A 233 16.64 -8.01 18.69
C LEU A 233 15.40 -7.14 18.43
N THR A 234 15.57 -6.09 17.64
CA THR A 234 14.46 -5.18 17.30
C THR A 234 13.38 -5.92 16.53
N LEU A 235 13.73 -6.67 15.50
CA LEU A 235 12.79 -7.45 14.71
C LEU A 235 12.06 -8.50 15.53
N LYS A 236 12.75 -9.15 16.47
CA LYS A 236 12.13 -10.10 17.41
C LYS A 236 11.09 -9.43 18.31
N GLU A 237 11.36 -8.24 18.81
CA GLU A 237 10.40 -7.53 19.67
C GLU A 237 9.22 -6.97 18.87
N VAL A 238 9.47 -6.33 17.74
CA VAL A 238 8.40 -5.77 16.91
C VAL A 238 7.56 -6.85 16.24
N GLY A 239 8.16 -8.00 15.95
CA GLY A 239 7.45 -9.16 15.41
C GLY A 239 6.26 -9.57 16.26
N LYS A 240 6.37 -9.49 17.59
CA LYS A 240 5.24 -9.73 18.51
C LYS A 240 4.06 -8.76 18.29
N VAL A 241 4.37 -7.51 17.93
CA VAL A 241 3.34 -6.51 17.61
C VAL A 241 2.72 -6.83 16.25
N TYR A 242 3.54 -7.16 15.25
CA TYR A 242 3.05 -7.56 13.93
C TYR A 242 2.17 -8.80 13.98
N ASP A 243 2.57 -9.83 14.72
CA ASP A 243 1.76 -11.04 14.93
C ASP A 243 0.39 -10.69 15.56
N ARG A 244 0.38 -9.83 16.58
CA ARG A 244 -0.86 -9.39 17.23
C ARG A 244 -1.77 -8.57 16.30
N LEU A 245 -1.19 -7.81 15.37
CA LEU A 245 -1.93 -7.02 14.38
C LEU A 245 -2.29 -7.83 13.13
N GLY A 246 -1.79 -9.07 12.99
CA GLY A 246 -1.94 -9.87 11.79
C GLY A 246 -1.22 -9.27 10.57
N VAL A 247 -0.12 -8.55 10.80
CA VAL A 247 0.67 -7.88 9.78
C VAL A 247 1.86 -8.75 9.37
N ARG A 248 2.10 -8.86 8.06
CA ARG A 248 3.24 -9.60 7.50
C ARG A 248 3.85 -8.83 6.35
N PHE A 249 5.13 -9.09 6.08
CA PHE A 249 5.88 -8.47 5.00
C PHE A 249 6.53 -9.55 4.13
N ASP A 250 6.63 -9.28 2.84
CA ASP A 250 7.32 -10.14 1.88
C ASP A 250 8.82 -9.76 1.81
N SER A 251 9.18 -8.52 2.18
CA SER A 251 10.55 -8.03 2.19
C SER A 251 10.85 -7.15 3.42
N TYR A 252 12.03 -7.36 3.99
CA TYR A 252 12.64 -6.52 5.05
C TYR A 252 13.91 -5.81 4.54
N ALA A 253 14.01 -5.57 3.23
CA ALA A 253 15.11 -4.82 2.64
C ALA A 253 15.05 -3.36 3.10
N GLY A 254 15.85 -3.05 4.12
CA GLY A 254 15.99 -1.73 4.70
C GLY A 254 17.07 -0.89 4.03
N GLU A 255 17.43 0.22 4.65
CA GLU A 255 18.43 1.15 4.14
C GLU A 255 19.77 0.48 3.85
N SER A 256 20.23 -0.42 4.73
CA SER A 256 21.50 -1.15 4.58
C SER A 256 21.57 -1.99 3.31
N PHE A 257 20.45 -2.50 2.83
CA PHE A 257 20.37 -3.32 1.61
C PHE A 257 20.68 -2.53 0.34
N TYR A 258 20.47 -1.23 0.38
CA TYR A 258 20.65 -0.36 -0.81
C TYR A 258 22.00 0.37 -0.84
N GLU A 259 22.87 0.16 0.16
CA GLU A 259 24.12 0.89 0.28
C GLU A 259 25.04 0.70 -0.93
N ASP A 260 25.21 -0.52 -1.39
CA ASP A 260 26.02 -0.87 -2.57
C ASP A 260 25.37 -0.49 -3.91
N LYS A 261 24.14 0.00 -3.91
CA LYS A 261 23.35 0.31 -5.13
C LYS A 261 23.28 1.79 -5.44
N MET A 262 23.69 2.64 -4.50
CA MET A 262 23.61 4.11 -4.66
C MET A 262 24.59 4.63 -5.72
N GLY A 263 25.77 4.01 -5.88
CA GLY A 263 26.75 4.38 -6.90
C GLY A 263 26.15 4.36 -8.31
N ALA A 264 25.43 3.30 -8.65
CA ALA A 264 24.77 3.18 -9.94
C ALA A 264 23.72 4.27 -10.20
N VAL A 265 23.02 4.72 -9.16
CA VAL A 265 22.05 5.82 -9.25
C VAL A 265 22.75 7.15 -9.57
N ILE A 266 23.87 7.43 -8.89
CA ILE A 266 24.66 8.64 -9.11
C ILE A 266 25.19 8.65 -10.54
N ASP A 267 25.68 7.52 -11.03
CA ASP A 267 26.19 7.37 -12.40
C ASP A 267 25.08 7.57 -13.44
N GLU A 268 23.89 7.03 -13.21
CA GLU A 268 22.73 7.23 -14.07
C GLU A 268 22.29 8.70 -14.13
N LEU A 269 22.23 9.39 -12.97
CA LEU A 269 21.91 10.81 -12.90
C LEU A 269 22.95 11.66 -13.63
N ARG A 270 24.25 11.29 -13.53
CA ARG A 270 25.36 11.96 -14.24
C ARG A 270 25.24 11.77 -15.74
N GLN A 271 24.97 10.55 -16.21
CA GLN A 271 24.80 10.24 -17.64
C GLN A 271 23.61 10.98 -18.26
N LYS A 272 22.56 11.21 -17.48
CA LYS A 272 21.37 11.98 -17.89
C LYS A 272 21.58 13.49 -17.83
N GLY A 273 22.75 13.97 -17.37
CA GLY A 273 23.05 15.41 -17.25
C GLY A 273 22.20 16.13 -16.20
N LEU A 274 21.68 15.41 -15.20
CA LEU A 274 20.79 15.96 -14.17
C LEU A 274 21.54 16.51 -12.95
N LEU A 275 22.85 16.24 -12.83
CA LEU A 275 23.64 16.66 -11.67
C LEU A 275 24.28 18.02 -11.88
N THR A 276 24.13 18.88 -10.88
CA THR A 276 24.84 20.17 -10.75
C THR A 276 25.59 20.21 -9.43
N VAL A 277 26.61 21.10 -9.32
CA VAL A 277 27.38 21.30 -8.09
C VAL A 277 27.13 22.70 -7.55
N ASP A 278 26.67 22.79 -6.29
CA ASP A 278 26.53 24.04 -5.55
C ASP A 278 27.20 23.90 -4.18
N LYS A 279 28.09 24.86 -3.86
CA LYS A 279 28.83 24.90 -2.58
C LYS A 279 29.50 23.56 -2.21
N GLY A 280 29.99 22.85 -3.21
CA GLY A 280 30.64 21.54 -3.04
C GLY A 280 29.69 20.35 -2.93
N ALA A 281 28.39 20.56 -2.78
CA ALA A 281 27.42 19.48 -2.80
C ALA A 281 26.95 19.17 -4.24
N THR A 282 26.72 17.90 -4.54
CA THR A 282 26.13 17.48 -5.82
C THR A 282 24.62 17.31 -5.65
N LEU A 283 23.86 17.97 -6.51
CA LEU A 283 22.40 18.02 -6.40
C LEU A 283 21.70 17.95 -7.75
N VAL A 284 20.42 17.67 -7.74
CA VAL A 284 19.49 17.84 -8.88
C VAL A 284 18.72 19.13 -8.65
N ASP A 285 18.76 20.04 -9.63
CA ASP A 285 17.96 21.27 -9.62
C ASP A 285 16.49 20.95 -9.93
N LEU A 286 15.60 21.32 -9.03
CA LEU A 286 14.15 21.13 -9.14
C LEU A 286 13.39 22.48 -9.22
N SER A 287 14.10 23.58 -9.48
CA SER A 287 13.50 24.93 -9.54
C SER A 287 12.42 25.05 -10.61
N ALA A 288 12.51 24.29 -11.71
CA ALA A 288 11.47 24.23 -12.75
C ALA A 288 10.12 23.67 -12.26
N TYR A 289 10.12 23.00 -11.10
CA TYR A 289 8.95 22.43 -10.44
C TYR A 289 8.55 23.18 -9.16
N ASP A 290 9.12 24.36 -8.92
CA ASP A 290 8.93 25.15 -7.70
C ASP A 290 9.26 24.36 -6.42
N MET A 291 10.30 23.53 -6.51
CA MET A 291 10.76 22.66 -5.43
C MET A 291 12.22 23.00 -5.04
N PRO A 292 12.60 22.79 -3.77
CA PRO A 292 14.00 22.93 -3.37
C PRO A 292 14.88 21.89 -4.06
N PRO A 293 16.19 22.17 -4.26
CA PRO A 293 17.12 21.24 -4.88
C PRO A 293 17.23 19.95 -4.08
N CYS A 294 17.31 18.80 -4.78
CA CYS A 294 17.51 17.49 -4.15
C CYS A 294 19.02 17.18 -4.06
N ILE A 295 19.55 17.18 -2.85
CA ILE A 295 20.96 16.88 -2.61
C ILE A 295 21.19 15.37 -2.74
N ILE A 296 22.07 14.97 -3.66
CA ILE A 296 22.48 13.60 -3.93
C ILE A 296 23.75 13.22 -3.18
N LEU A 297 24.75 14.12 -3.18
CA LEU A 297 25.99 13.97 -2.42
C LEU A 297 26.27 15.24 -1.65
N ARG A 298 26.66 15.10 -0.40
CA ARG A 298 27.19 16.19 0.42
C ARG A 298 28.56 16.63 -0.09
N SER A 299 29.03 17.77 0.40
CA SER A 299 30.37 18.30 0.08
C SER A 299 31.52 17.39 0.53
N ASP A 300 31.29 16.54 1.53
CA ASP A 300 32.23 15.51 2.00
C ASP A 300 32.13 14.19 1.20
N GLY A 301 31.30 14.13 0.15
CA GLY A 301 31.08 12.97 -0.69
C GLY A 301 30.09 11.92 -0.12
N ALA A 302 29.53 12.17 1.07
CA ALA A 302 28.56 11.26 1.66
C ALA A 302 27.21 11.33 0.93
N THR A 303 26.60 10.17 0.72
CA THR A 303 25.23 10.04 0.20
C THR A 303 24.18 10.44 1.24
N LEU A 304 23.01 10.83 0.78
CA LEU A 304 21.86 11.15 1.62
C LEU A 304 20.72 10.12 1.43
N TYR A 305 19.71 10.21 2.27
CA TYR A 305 18.53 9.33 2.18
C TYR A 305 17.86 9.39 0.81
N ALA A 306 17.81 10.54 0.14
CA ALA A 306 17.22 10.67 -1.20
C ALA A 306 17.91 9.77 -2.24
N THR A 307 19.25 9.65 -2.19
CA THR A 307 19.99 8.74 -3.10
C THR A 307 19.64 7.28 -2.83
N ARG A 308 19.45 6.93 -1.56
CA ARG A 308 19.07 5.59 -1.14
C ARG A 308 17.63 5.26 -1.53
N ASP A 309 16.72 6.23 -1.41
CA ASP A 309 15.32 6.06 -1.84
C ASP A 309 15.21 5.85 -3.35
N LEU A 310 16.00 6.58 -4.15
CA LEU A 310 16.11 6.35 -5.59
C LEU A 310 16.66 4.95 -5.89
N ALA A 311 17.69 4.51 -5.16
CA ALA A 311 18.24 3.17 -5.32
C ALA A 311 17.20 2.09 -4.97
N ALA A 312 16.41 2.31 -3.92
CA ALA A 312 15.31 1.42 -3.54
C ALA A 312 14.22 1.37 -4.62
N ALA A 313 13.79 2.51 -5.15
CA ALA A 313 12.77 2.58 -6.18
C ALA A 313 13.22 1.88 -7.48
N ILE A 314 14.44 2.12 -7.93
CA ILE A 314 15.03 1.49 -9.13
C ILE A 314 15.19 -0.03 -8.93
N TYR A 315 15.71 -0.46 -7.76
CA TYR A 315 15.84 -1.87 -7.44
C TYR A 315 14.47 -2.58 -7.46
N ARG A 316 13.47 -2.00 -6.78
CA ARG A 316 12.13 -2.56 -6.70
C ARG A 316 11.48 -2.63 -8.09
N LYS A 317 11.65 -1.59 -8.94
CA LYS A 317 11.13 -1.62 -10.31
C LYS A 317 11.78 -2.73 -11.14
N LYS A 318 13.08 -2.91 -11.04
CA LYS A 318 13.80 -3.96 -11.75
C LYS A 318 13.47 -5.36 -11.25
N THR A 319 13.28 -5.52 -9.93
CA THR A 319 13.08 -6.83 -9.29
C THR A 319 11.63 -7.29 -9.37
N TYR A 320 10.70 -6.38 -9.13
CA TYR A 320 9.28 -6.73 -9.02
C TYR A 320 8.46 -6.31 -10.24
N ASP A 321 9.02 -5.50 -11.14
CA ASP A 321 8.32 -4.92 -12.31
C ASP A 321 6.89 -4.42 -11.95
N PHE A 322 6.80 -3.69 -10.85
CA PHE A 322 5.52 -3.22 -10.32
C PHE A 322 4.86 -2.16 -11.22
N VAL A 323 3.54 -2.14 -11.20
CA VAL A 323 2.72 -1.13 -11.90
C VAL A 323 2.30 0.02 -10.99
N LYS A 324 2.33 -0.21 -9.68
CA LYS A 324 2.02 0.79 -8.63
C LYS A 324 2.90 0.54 -7.42
#